data_44b9b4ae2ed6dbd773f205a4c07e55d6
#
_entry.id   44b9b4ae2ed6dbd773f205a4c07e55d6
#
_cell.length_a   1.000
_cell.length_b   1.000
_cell.length_c   1.000
_cell.angle_alpha   90.00
_cell.angle_beta   90.00
_cell.angle_gamma   90.00
#
_symmetry.space_group_name_H-M   'P 1'
#
loop_
_entity.id
_entity.type
_entity.pdbx_description
1 polymer ?
#
loop_
_entity_poly.entity_id
_entity_poly.type
_entity_poly.pdbx_seq_one_letter_code
_entity_poly.pdbx_strand_id
1 'polypeptide(L)'
;VFKIKISIDALVNSHYNLMCHCAYISNFNIKRNFTEQKEETAFWSVEVKELIYLPIEKLTEGMELARNIPGINPMLPFAVTGCKLSERMIGRMKTIGVQGAYICTSITQGIEPEDFVEPELKAKMLTSIRDVFDQSLKKFTFQSSRQVYEEIAKVAESVVMNVLNKDKYLFQMIDIRDYDGYTYSHSLYVGILGVLLGKYIGLSISNLNDLALCGLLHDIGKTDIPIDITNKPGPLTSDEFEIMKQHPSLSYKKLGDHIVISQAVLQGVQTHHEKFDGTGYPFGLSGKDIPLYARILAIADVYDALSSTRPYRKAWSPRRIFDYLTSCSNTHFDPELLTAFLHCVSAYPIGTIVHLSDGSSAVIKDNTPGFSLRPIIRFISPPQKAGIDVDLSSELFNLTIIDDDEC
;
A
#
# COMPACT_ATOMS: atom_id res chain seq x y z
N VAL A 1 -0.05 27.10 11.82
CA VAL A 1 1.26 27.73 11.56
C VAL A 1 2.17 27.41 12.74
N PHE A 2 3.04 26.41 12.57
CA PHE A 2 4.07 26.11 13.58
C PHE A 2 5.28 27.01 13.36
N LYS A 3 5.75 27.69 14.42
CA LYS A 3 6.96 28.49 14.39
C LYS A 3 8.10 27.68 15.04
N ILE A 4 9.06 27.27 14.23
CA ILE A 4 10.28 26.61 14.73
C ILE A 4 11.40 27.65 14.80
N LYS A 5 12.03 27.79 15.96
CA LYS A 5 13.19 28.67 16.18
C LYS A 5 14.47 27.84 16.09
N ILE A 6 15.29 28.09 15.06
CA ILE A 6 16.59 27.42 14.88
C ILE A 6 17.68 28.46 14.99
N SER A 7 18.69 28.21 15.84
CA SER A 7 19.87 29.06 15.98
C SER A 7 20.85 28.84 14.83
N ILE A 8 21.44 29.93 14.33
CA ILE A 8 22.41 29.92 13.21
C ILE A 8 23.69 29.13 13.56
N ASP A 9 24.06 29.08 14.84
CA ASP A 9 25.25 28.35 15.31
C ASP A 9 25.15 26.82 15.11
N ALA A 10 23.95 26.28 15.03
CA ALA A 10 23.71 24.86 14.74
C ALA A 10 23.90 24.51 13.27
N LEU A 11 23.82 25.51 12.38
CA LEU A 11 23.92 25.34 10.93
C LEU A 11 25.35 25.43 10.38
N VAL A 12 26.24 26.14 11.09
CA VAL A 12 27.60 26.38 10.61
C VAL A 12 28.53 25.19 10.87
N ASN A 13 28.23 24.36 11.88
CA ASN A 13 29.05 23.20 12.26
C ASN A 13 28.76 21.88 11.54
N SER A 14 27.84 21.86 10.56
CA SER A 14 27.48 20.64 9.82
C SER A 14 27.64 20.75 8.32
N HIS A 15 28.79 21.20 7.86
CA HIS A 15 29.07 21.43 6.41
C HIS A 15 29.04 20.16 5.52
N TYR A 16 28.90 18.95 6.09
CA TYR A 16 28.90 17.70 5.30
C TYR A 16 27.55 17.00 5.18
N ASN A 17 26.50 17.44 5.90
CA ASN A 17 25.17 16.78 5.85
C ASN A 17 24.06 17.63 5.16
N LEU A 18 24.39 18.84 4.69
CA LEU A 18 23.33 19.73 4.17
C LEU A 18 22.86 19.38 2.75
N MET A 19 23.67 18.70 1.94
CA MET A 19 23.26 18.31 0.57
C MET A 19 22.23 17.17 0.55
N CYS A 20 22.23 16.27 1.54
CA CYS A 20 21.26 15.19 1.62
C CYS A 20 19.92 15.62 2.24
N HIS A 21 19.88 16.71 3.01
CA HIS A 21 18.65 17.19 3.67
C HIS A 21 17.85 18.20 2.84
N CYS A 22 18.45 18.83 1.84
CA CYS A 22 17.71 19.75 0.96
C CYS A 22 16.68 19.04 0.05
N ALA A 23 16.84 17.75 -0.22
CA ALA A 23 15.84 16.96 -0.95
C ALA A 23 14.59 16.65 -0.09
N TYR A 24 14.72 16.66 1.24
CA TYR A 24 13.62 16.36 2.16
C TYR A 24 12.64 17.53 2.37
N ILE A 25 13.04 18.76 1.95
CA ILE A 25 12.24 19.99 2.15
C ILE A 25 11.40 20.33 0.91
N SER A 26 11.48 19.54 -0.17
CA SER A 26 10.77 19.81 -1.44
C SER A 26 9.24 19.79 -1.33
N ASN A 27 8.68 19.26 -0.26
CA ASN A 27 7.23 19.21 -0.02
C ASN A 27 6.67 20.42 0.76
N PHE A 28 7.53 21.38 1.13
CA PHE A 28 7.12 22.55 1.91
C PHE A 28 7.41 23.85 1.16
N ASN A 29 6.39 24.69 0.99
CA ASN A 29 6.60 26.06 0.52
C ASN A 29 7.18 26.92 1.66
N ILE A 30 8.49 27.15 1.60
CA ILE A 30 9.17 27.97 2.60
C ILE A 30 9.17 29.43 2.12
N LYS A 31 8.38 30.29 2.76
CA LYS A 31 8.44 31.74 2.54
C LYS A 31 9.42 32.39 3.51
N ARG A 32 10.37 33.13 3.00
CA ARG A 32 11.36 33.89 3.75
C ARG A 32 10.78 35.28 4.07
N ASN A 33 10.38 35.51 5.31
CA ASN A 33 9.98 36.83 5.80
C ASN A 33 11.12 37.47 6.56
N PHE A 34 11.74 38.50 6.00
CA PHE A 34 12.68 39.37 6.72
C PHE A 34 11.90 40.48 7.40
N THR A 35 11.92 40.54 8.71
CA THR A 35 11.57 41.73 9.45
C THR A 35 12.87 42.41 9.89
N GLU A 36 13.10 43.62 9.41
CA GLU A 36 14.21 44.46 9.81
C GLU A 36 13.99 44.88 11.27
N GLN A 37 14.60 44.14 12.23
CA GLN A 37 15.08 44.69 13.49
C GLN A 37 15.97 43.66 14.19
N LYS A 38 17.23 44.05 14.31
CA LYS A 38 18.30 43.58 15.21
C LYS A 38 18.01 42.37 16.10
N GLU A 39 18.08 41.21 15.52
CA GLU A 39 18.56 39.94 16.07
C GLU A 39 18.49 38.91 14.95
N GLU A 40 19.61 38.28 14.59
CA GLU A 40 19.72 37.34 13.49
C GLU A 40 18.98 36.02 13.76
N THR A 41 17.65 36.07 13.77
CA THR A 41 16.82 34.87 13.82
C THR A 41 15.97 34.78 12.53
N ALA A 42 16.30 33.83 11.68
CA ALA A 42 15.46 33.50 10.52
C ALA A 42 14.24 32.73 10.99
N PHE A 43 13.03 33.26 10.72
CA PHE A 43 11.78 32.54 10.94
C PHE A 43 11.38 31.85 9.66
N TRP A 44 11.19 30.54 9.73
CA TRP A 44 10.63 29.74 8.66
C TRP A 44 9.18 29.43 9.00
N SER A 45 8.25 29.83 8.14
CA SER A 45 6.86 29.35 8.23
C SER A 45 6.69 28.18 7.28
N VAL A 46 6.35 27.05 7.81
CA VAL A 46 5.94 25.87 7.03
C VAL A 46 4.46 26.02 6.79
N GLU A 47 4.07 26.27 5.56
CA GLU A 47 2.67 26.28 5.14
C GLU A 47 2.29 24.82 4.85
N VAL A 48 1.61 24.17 5.80
CA VAL A 48 1.06 22.84 5.59
C VAL A 48 -0.10 22.98 4.60
N LYS A 49 0.08 22.43 3.40
CA LYS A 49 -0.98 22.39 2.39
C LYS A 49 -2.04 21.39 2.82
N GLU A 50 -3.25 21.87 3.01
CA GLU A 50 -4.43 21.07 3.25
C GLU A 50 -4.77 20.26 2.01
N LEU A 51 -5.03 18.95 2.17
CA LEU A 51 -5.17 18.04 1.02
C LEU A 51 -6.31 17.04 1.21
N ILE A 52 -6.91 16.67 0.09
CA ILE A 52 -7.96 15.65 0.00
C ILE A 52 -7.62 14.66 -1.10
N TYR A 53 -7.92 13.38 -0.88
CA TYR A 53 -7.81 12.37 -1.92
C TYR A 53 -9.08 12.34 -2.76
N LEU A 54 -8.92 12.48 -4.07
CA LEU A 54 -10.00 12.34 -5.05
C LEU A 54 -9.71 11.18 -6.00
N PRO A 55 -10.68 10.29 -6.23
CA PRO A 55 -10.61 9.30 -7.30
C PRO A 55 -10.40 9.96 -8.66
N ILE A 56 -9.78 9.24 -9.60
CA ILE A 56 -9.42 9.77 -10.92
C ILE A 56 -10.62 10.29 -11.72
N GLU A 57 -11.80 9.73 -11.48
CA GLU A 57 -13.06 10.14 -12.12
C GLU A 57 -13.57 11.50 -11.63
N LYS A 58 -13.20 11.87 -10.39
CA LYS A 58 -13.59 13.16 -9.74
C LYS A 58 -12.56 14.27 -9.96
N LEU A 59 -11.41 13.97 -10.61
CA LEU A 59 -10.40 14.98 -10.94
C LEU A 59 -10.86 15.84 -12.12
N THR A 60 -10.69 17.17 -11.98
CA THR A 60 -11.02 18.15 -13.02
C THR A 60 -9.86 19.09 -13.31
N GLU A 61 -9.88 19.69 -14.48
CA GLU A 61 -8.90 20.69 -14.88
C GLU A 61 -8.80 21.84 -13.88
N GLY A 62 -7.58 22.32 -13.65
CA GLY A 62 -7.29 23.42 -12.74
C GLY A 62 -7.07 23.02 -11.28
N MET A 63 -7.41 21.79 -10.88
CA MET A 63 -7.09 21.27 -9.54
C MET A 63 -5.57 21.24 -9.33
N GLU A 64 -5.12 21.64 -8.14
CA GLU A 64 -3.70 21.67 -7.78
C GLU A 64 -3.30 20.42 -7.00
N LEU A 65 -2.25 19.73 -7.47
CA LEU A 65 -1.72 18.55 -6.80
C LEU A 65 -1.10 18.89 -5.45
N ALA A 66 -1.52 18.20 -4.41
CA ALA A 66 -0.94 18.28 -3.07
C ALA A 66 0.25 17.32 -2.87
N ARG A 67 0.35 16.26 -3.70
CA ARG A 67 1.43 15.27 -3.70
C ARG A 67 1.88 14.92 -5.12
N ASN A 68 3.12 14.44 -5.23
CA ASN A 68 3.65 13.95 -6.49
C ASN A 68 2.84 12.76 -7.00
N ILE A 69 2.65 12.70 -8.31
CA ILE A 69 2.15 11.52 -9.00
C ILE A 69 3.36 10.72 -9.49
N PRO A 70 3.53 9.44 -9.12
CA PRO A 70 4.60 8.60 -9.64
C PRO A 70 4.56 8.51 -11.16
N GLY A 71 5.74 8.42 -11.78
CA GLY A 71 5.88 8.17 -13.21
C GLY A 71 6.11 6.68 -13.50
N ILE A 72 6.11 6.32 -14.77
CA ILE A 72 6.50 4.98 -15.24
C ILE A 72 7.93 4.65 -14.78
N ASN A 73 8.82 5.66 -14.78
CA ASN A 73 10.12 5.54 -14.13
C ASN A 73 9.96 5.90 -12.64
N PRO A 74 10.20 4.98 -11.69
CA PRO A 74 10.04 5.23 -10.26
C PRO A 74 10.87 6.39 -9.72
N MET A 75 11.96 6.75 -10.41
CA MET A 75 12.84 7.87 -10.01
C MET A 75 12.37 9.25 -10.53
N LEU A 76 11.36 9.28 -11.41
CA LEU A 76 10.86 10.52 -12.00
C LEU A 76 9.34 10.59 -11.85
N PRO A 77 8.80 11.57 -11.09
CA PRO A 77 7.37 11.73 -10.97
C PRO A 77 6.75 12.13 -12.31
N PHE A 78 5.55 11.62 -12.59
CA PHE A 78 4.73 12.05 -13.74
C PHE A 78 4.29 13.52 -13.59
N ALA A 79 3.94 13.91 -12.37
CA ALA A 79 3.60 15.27 -12.02
C ALA A 79 4.03 15.56 -10.58
N VAL A 80 4.40 16.80 -10.30
CA VAL A 80 4.91 17.23 -8.99
C VAL A 80 3.86 18.01 -8.20
N THR A 81 4.03 18.02 -6.90
CA THR A 81 3.26 18.86 -5.97
C THR A 81 3.19 20.31 -6.45
N GLY A 82 2.03 20.95 -6.34
CA GLY A 82 1.77 22.31 -6.81
C GLY A 82 1.45 22.41 -8.31
N CYS A 83 1.53 21.31 -9.06
CA CYS A 83 1.13 21.30 -10.46
C CYS A 83 -0.40 21.36 -10.58
N LYS A 84 -0.90 22.23 -11.47
CA LYS A 84 -2.32 22.28 -11.83
C LYS A 84 -2.60 21.24 -12.91
N LEU A 85 -3.61 20.41 -12.67
CA LEU A 85 -4.03 19.36 -13.59
C LEU A 85 -4.64 19.98 -14.86
N SER A 86 -4.29 19.43 -16.02
CA SER A 86 -5.00 19.65 -17.27
C SER A 86 -5.77 18.39 -17.67
N GLU A 87 -6.79 18.53 -18.53
CA GLU A 87 -7.54 17.38 -19.06
C GLU A 87 -6.62 16.33 -19.70
N ARG A 88 -5.58 16.79 -20.43
CA ARG A 88 -4.58 15.90 -21.03
C ARG A 88 -3.79 15.11 -19.98
N MET A 89 -3.42 15.75 -18.87
CA MET A 89 -2.72 15.07 -17.77
C MET A 89 -3.63 14.03 -17.12
N ILE A 90 -4.88 14.38 -16.81
CA ILE A 90 -5.87 13.46 -16.24
C ILE A 90 -6.09 12.27 -17.17
N GLY A 91 -6.22 12.51 -18.47
CA GLY A 91 -6.33 11.43 -19.48
C GLY A 91 -5.12 10.49 -19.48
N ARG A 92 -3.90 11.02 -19.38
CA ARG A 92 -2.68 10.19 -19.27
C ARG A 92 -2.60 9.46 -17.93
N MET A 93 -2.98 10.10 -16.82
CA MET A 93 -3.06 9.44 -15.51
C MET A 93 -3.99 8.22 -15.56
N LYS A 94 -5.15 8.33 -16.20
CA LYS A 94 -6.06 7.19 -16.46
C LYS A 94 -5.39 6.08 -17.25
N THR A 95 -4.64 6.43 -18.31
CA THR A 95 -3.95 5.46 -19.16
C THR A 95 -2.86 4.70 -18.42
N ILE A 96 -2.12 5.35 -17.52
CA ILE A 96 -1.07 4.73 -16.70
C ILE A 96 -1.61 4.12 -15.39
N GLY A 97 -2.93 4.03 -15.22
CA GLY A 97 -3.57 3.30 -14.12
C GLY A 97 -3.64 4.05 -12.78
N VAL A 98 -3.40 5.37 -12.77
CA VAL A 98 -3.56 6.20 -11.56
C VAL A 98 -5.00 6.15 -11.08
N GLN A 99 -5.23 5.75 -9.83
CA GLN A 99 -6.57 5.59 -9.25
C GLN A 99 -7.16 6.90 -8.73
N GLY A 100 -6.31 7.87 -8.41
CA GLY A 100 -6.70 9.17 -7.88
C GLY A 100 -5.50 10.00 -7.48
N ALA A 101 -5.73 11.17 -6.91
CA ALA A 101 -4.67 12.08 -6.49
C ALA A 101 -5.05 12.88 -5.24
N TYR A 102 -4.04 13.29 -4.50
CA TYR A 102 -4.20 14.29 -3.45
C TYR A 102 -4.23 15.69 -4.05
N ILE A 103 -5.29 16.42 -3.75
CA ILE A 103 -5.56 17.77 -4.27
C ILE A 103 -5.53 18.77 -3.10
N CYS A 104 -4.95 19.95 -3.31
CA CYS A 104 -4.95 21.03 -2.34
C CYS A 104 -6.37 21.58 -2.10
N THR A 105 -6.77 21.73 -0.83
CA THR A 105 -8.07 22.29 -0.45
C THR A 105 -8.00 22.95 0.93
N SER A 106 -8.88 23.88 1.22
CA SER A 106 -9.01 24.53 2.54
C SER A 106 -9.95 23.78 3.50
N ILE A 107 -10.59 22.70 3.06
CA ILE A 107 -11.59 21.98 3.85
C ILE A 107 -10.97 21.06 4.90
N THR A 108 -9.73 20.62 4.66
CA THR A 108 -9.07 19.51 5.40
C THR A 108 -8.00 20.00 6.37
N GLN A 109 -8.16 21.16 6.98
CA GLN A 109 -7.19 21.72 7.92
C GLN A 109 -6.80 20.72 9.02
N GLY A 110 -5.49 20.40 9.09
CA GLY A 110 -4.95 19.49 10.09
C GLY A 110 -5.21 18.00 9.81
N ILE A 111 -5.61 17.63 8.57
CA ILE A 111 -5.69 16.26 8.10
C ILE A 111 -4.47 15.99 7.24
N GLU A 112 -3.55 15.17 7.73
CA GLU A 112 -2.29 14.82 7.06
C GLU A 112 -2.23 13.31 6.83
N PRO A 113 -2.58 12.81 5.62
CA PRO A 113 -2.37 11.41 5.31
C PRO A 113 -0.86 11.12 5.25
N GLU A 114 -0.43 10.14 6.00
CA GLU A 114 0.94 9.63 5.94
C GLU A 114 1.06 8.50 4.93
N ASP A 115 2.14 8.52 4.12
CA ASP A 115 2.49 7.35 3.33
C ASP A 115 2.95 6.23 4.25
N PHE A 116 2.43 5.02 4.03
CA PHE A 116 2.86 3.86 4.82
C PHE A 116 4.34 3.53 4.54
N VAL A 117 4.75 3.61 3.28
CA VAL A 117 6.14 3.52 2.83
C VAL A 117 6.50 4.82 2.12
N GLU A 118 7.61 5.45 2.52
CA GLU A 118 8.12 6.64 1.86
C GLU A 118 8.29 6.41 0.34
N PRO A 119 7.85 7.35 -0.54
CA PRO A 119 7.81 7.14 -1.99
C PRO A 119 9.17 6.74 -2.60
N GLU A 120 10.25 7.32 -2.12
CA GLU A 120 11.61 7.00 -2.60
C GLU A 120 12.05 5.59 -2.18
N LEU A 121 11.73 5.19 -0.96
CA LEU A 121 12.01 3.84 -0.46
C LEU A 121 11.19 2.80 -1.24
N LYS A 122 9.91 3.09 -1.47
CA LYS A 122 9.01 2.26 -2.28
C LYS A 122 9.55 2.06 -3.70
N ALA A 123 9.98 3.15 -4.37
CA ALA A 123 10.56 3.08 -5.70
C ALA A 123 11.81 2.17 -5.75
N LYS A 124 12.68 2.26 -4.74
CA LYS A 124 13.85 1.37 -4.61
C LYS A 124 13.45 -0.08 -4.42
N MET A 125 12.50 -0.36 -3.51
CA MET A 125 11.99 -1.70 -3.29
C MET A 125 11.43 -2.32 -4.57
N LEU A 126 10.58 -1.58 -5.30
CA LEU A 126 9.98 -2.03 -6.56
C LEU A 126 11.03 -2.30 -7.64
N THR A 127 12.07 -1.47 -7.73
CA THR A 127 13.18 -1.70 -8.66
C THR A 127 13.91 -3.02 -8.32
N SER A 128 14.26 -3.22 -7.04
CA SER A 128 14.92 -4.47 -6.61
C SER A 128 14.05 -5.71 -6.84
N ILE A 129 12.75 -5.64 -6.56
CA ILE A 129 11.81 -6.75 -6.83
C ILE A 129 11.77 -7.06 -8.32
N ARG A 130 11.65 -6.03 -9.18
CA ARG A 130 11.68 -6.19 -10.64
C ARG A 130 12.96 -6.89 -11.09
N ASP A 131 14.11 -6.41 -10.64
CA ASP A 131 15.41 -6.98 -11.01
C ASP A 131 15.52 -8.46 -10.61
N VAL A 132 14.98 -8.85 -9.45
CA VAL A 132 14.91 -10.24 -8.99
C VAL A 132 14.04 -11.09 -9.92
N PHE A 133 12.85 -10.61 -10.29
CA PHE A 133 11.96 -11.32 -11.21
C PHE A 133 12.55 -11.42 -12.61
N ASP A 134 13.15 -10.36 -13.14
CA ASP A 134 13.79 -10.35 -14.46
C ASP A 134 15.01 -11.26 -14.52
N GLN A 135 15.79 -11.32 -13.43
CA GLN A 135 16.89 -12.27 -13.31
C GLN A 135 16.39 -13.71 -13.23
N SER A 136 15.21 -13.94 -12.64
CA SER A 136 14.59 -15.28 -12.54
C SER A 136 14.16 -15.85 -13.90
N LEU A 137 13.96 -15.02 -14.92
CA LEU A 137 13.70 -15.44 -16.30
C LEU A 137 14.95 -16.04 -16.97
N LYS A 138 16.14 -15.74 -16.44
CA LYS A 138 17.40 -16.30 -16.90
C LYS A 138 17.73 -17.52 -16.04
N LYS A 139 18.41 -18.54 -16.60
CA LYS A 139 18.86 -19.66 -15.78
C LYS A 139 19.82 -19.16 -14.70
N PHE A 140 19.45 -19.36 -13.45
CA PHE A 140 20.28 -19.00 -12.31
C PHE A 140 21.61 -19.80 -12.34
N THR A 141 22.71 -19.10 -12.12
CA THR A 141 23.98 -19.71 -11.71
C THR A 141 24.08 -19.61 -10.18
N PHE A 142 24.87 -20.42 -9.53
CA PHE A 142 25.10 -20.37 -8.08
C PHE A 142 25.47 -18.94 -7.59
N GLN A 143 26.30 -18.24 -8.37
CA GLN A 143 26.72 -16.87 -8.01
C GLN A 143 25.63 -15.83 -8.18
N SER A 144 24.83 -15.92 -9.25
CA SER A 144 23.68 -15.01 -9.46
C SER A 144 22.56 -15.25 -8.43
N SER A 145 22.34 -16.50 -8.01
CA SER A 145 21.32 -16.84 -7.00
C SER A 145 21.62 -16.22 -5.65
N ARG A 146 22.90 -16.21 -5.23
CA ARG A 146 23.29 -15.59 -3.96
C ARG A 146 23.08 -14.08 -3.98
N GLN A 147 23.45 -13.42 -5.07
CA GLN A 147 23.25 -11.96 -5.22
C GLN A 147 21.76 -11.60 -5.21
N VAL A 148 20.93 -12.35 -5.94
CA VAL A 148 19.47 -12.18 -5.95
C VAL A 148 18.88 -12.31 -4.53
N TYR A 149 19.34 -13.32 -3.77
CA TYR A 149 18.90 -13.50 -2.40
C TYR A 149 19.30 -12.31 -1.51
N GLU A 150 20.55 -11.85 -1.59
CA GLU A 150 21.03 -10.72 -0.81
C GLU A 150 20.25 -9.42 -1.11
N GLU A 151 19.84 -9.22 -2.35
CA GLU A 151 19.02 -8.07 -2.76
C GLU A 151 17.61 -8.15 -2.20
N ILE A 152 16.93 -9.30 -2.37
CA ILE A 152 15.53 -9.43 -1.90
C ILE A 152 15.45 -9.48 -0.37
N ALA A 153 16.47 -10.02 0.31
CA ALA A 153 16.57 -10.01 1.77
C ALA A 153 16.65 -8.58 2.32
N LYS A 154 17.39 -7.69 1.67
CA LYS A 154 17.42 -6.24 2.04
C LYS A 154 16.06 -5.58 1.86
N VAL A 155 15.31 -5.95 0.82
CA VAL A 155 13.95 -5.46 0.63
C VAL A 155 13.06 -5.96 1.77
N ALA A 156 13.15 -7.25 2.12
CA ALA A 156 12.40 -7.85 3.22
C ALA A 156 12.69 -7.16 4.56
N GLU A 157 13.97 -6.95 4.90
CA GLU A 157 14.39 -6.19 6.10
C GLU A 157 13.82 -4.78 6.09
N SER A 158 13.84 -4.09 4.94
CA SER A 158 13.29 -2.75 4.80
C SER A 158 11.78 -2.72 4.99
N VAL A 159 11.04 -3.73 4.52
CA VAL A 159 9.61 -3.90 4.77
C VAL A 159 9.36 -4.09 6.25
N VAL A 160 10.09 -5.00 6.91
CA VAL A 160 9.93 -5.28 8.35
C VAL A 160 10.22 -4.02 9.18
N MET A 161 11.34 -3.34 8.92
CA MET A 161 11.69 -2.11 9.66
C MET A 161 10.67 -1.01 9.46
N ASN A 162 10.13 -0.84 8.24
CA ASN A 162 9.08 0.13 7.97
C ASN A 162 7.82 -0.19 8.79
N VAL A 163 7.36 -1.46 8.79
CA VAL A 163 6.18 -1.88 9.57
C VAL A 163 6.42 -1.75 11.07
N LEU A 164 7.62 -2.09 11.58
CA LEU A 164 7.92 -1.99 13.01
C LEU A 164 7.95 -0.55 13.52
N ASN A 165 8.40 0.39 12.69
CA ASN A 165 8.51 1.80 13.04
C ASN A 165 7.18 2.57 13.01
N LYS A 166 6.09 1.96 12.52
CA LYS A 166 4.77 2.58 12.55
C LYS A 166 4.06 2.25 13.86
N ASP A 167 3.66 3.28 14.61
CA ASP A 167 2.94 3.12 15.88
C ASP A 167 1.51 2.61 15.69
N LYS A 168 0.89 2.97 14.56
CA LYS A 168 -0.46 2.53 14.21
C LYS A 168 -0.39 1.26 13.35
N TYR A 169 -1.17 0.23 13.73
CA TYR A 169 -1.29 -1.03 12.99
C TYR A 169 -2.19 -0.92 11.75
N LEU A 170 -2.51 0.29 11.29
CA LEU A 170 -3.48 0.48 10.21
C LEU A 170 -2.77 0.78 8.89
N PHE A 171 -2.89 -0.15 7.96
CA PHE A 171 -2.44 0.01 6.59
C PHE A 171 -3.55 0.68 5.77
N GLN A 172 -3.20 1.78 5.09
CA GLN A 172 -4.11 2.51 4.21
C GLN A 172 -3.68 2.29 2.77
N MET A 173 -4.54 1.64 1.98
CA MET A 173 -4.24 1.42 0.57
C MET A 173 -4.61 2.63 -0.30
N ILE A 174 -3.86 3.73 -0.17
CA ILE A 174 -3.81 4.75 -1.23
C ILE A 174 -2.48 4.62 -1.93
N ASP A 175 -2.34 3.65 -2.78
CA ASP A 175 -1.17 3.60 -3.63
C ASP A 175 -1.58 3.74 -5.08
N ILE A 176 -0.99 4.74 -5.69
CA ILE A 176 -0.98 4.90 -7.14
C ILE A 176 -0.21 3.70 -7.67
N ARG A 177 -0.91 2.76 -8.28
CA ARG A 177 -0.31 1.54 -8.82
C ARG A 177 0.00 1.74 -10.28
N ASP A 178 1.25 1.48 -10.64
CA ASP A 178 1.70 1.50 -12.02
C ASP A 178 1.11 0.31 -12.77
N TYR A 179 0.55 0.57 -13.94
CA TYR A 179 -0.05 -0.43 -14.82
C TYR A 179 0.96 -1.50 -15.27
N ASP A 180 2.19 -1.09 -15.61
CA ASP A 180 3.26 -2.00 -16.05
C ASP A 180 3.99 -2.72 -14.90
N GLY A 181 3.75 -2.31 -13.66
CA GLY A 181 4.41 -2.84 -12.46
C GLY A 181 3.49 -3.66 -11.54
N TYR A 182 2.26 -4.02 -11.96
CA TYR A 182 1.27 -4.66 -11.09
C TYR A 182 1.83 -5.86 -10.30
N THR A 183 2.53 -6.78 -10.97
CA THR A 183 3.10 -7.97 -10.32
C THR A 183 4.08 -7.61 -9.21
N TYR A 184 4.93 -6.62 -9.42
CA TYR A 184 5.96 -6.22 -8.46
C TYR A 184 5.36 -5.44 -7.29
N SER A 185 4.42 -4.53 -7.58
CA SER A 185 3.66 -3.81 -6.56
C SER A 185 2.83 -4.76 -5.71
N HIS A 186 2.16 -5.72 -6.33
CA HIS A 186 1.41 -6.78 -5.66
C HIS A 186 2.30 -7.57 -4.67
N SER A 187 3.45 -8.07 -5.13
CA SER A 187 4.39 -8.79 -4.27
C SER A 187 4.85 -7.95 -3.08
N LEU A 188 5.12 -6.65 -3.30
CA LEU A 188 5.50 -5.73 -2.22
C LEU A 188 4.36 -5.59 -1.19
N TYR A 189 3.13 -5.37 -1.66
CA TYR A 189 1.99 -5.17 -0.75
C TYR A 189 1.58 -6.44 -0.02
N VAL A 190 1.61 -7.59 -0.68
CA VAL A 190 1.40 -8.89 0.00
C VAL A 190 2.46 -9.09 1.09
N GLY A 191 3.72 -8.73 0.82
CA GLY A 191 4.78 -8.75 1.84
C GLY A 191 4.50 -7.81 3.00
N ILE A 192 4.12 -6.55 2.74
CA ILE A 192 3.79 -5.56 3.77
C ILE A 192 2.59 -6.01 4.63
N LEU A 193 1.50 -6.42 3.98
CA LEU A 193 0.28 -6.88 4.67
C LEU A 193 0.53 -8.13 5.50
N GLY A 194 1.33 -9.07 4.97
CA GLY A 194 1.75 -10.26 5.70
C GLY A 194 2.54 -9.91 6.96
N VAL A 195 3.55 -9.04 6.83
CA VAL A 195 4.36 -8.57 7.97
C VAL A 195 3.52 -7.81 8.99
N LEU A 196 2.58 -6.99 8.54
CA LEU A 196 1.67 -6.26 9.43
C LEU A 196 0.82 -7.22 10.28
N LEU A 197 0.21 -8.22 9.64
CA LEU A 197 -0.53 -9.27 10.34
C LEU A 197 0.40 -10.08 11.27
N GLY A 198 1.59 -10.44 10.79
CA GLY A 198 2.61 -11.14 11.60
C GLY A 198 3.02 -10.35 12.84
N LYS A 199 3.24 -9.04 12.72
CA LYS A 199 3.51 -8.14 13.86
C LYS A 199 2.34 -8.13 14.84
N TYR A 200 1.11 -8.02 14.35
CA TYR A 200 -0.10 -7.98 15.18
C TYR A 200 -0.27 -9.25 16.00
N ILE A 201 0.01 -10.43 15.44
CA ILE A 201 -0.06 -11.71 16.14
C ILE A 201 1.21 -12.04 16.94
N GLY A 202 2.19 -11.12 17.01
CA GLY A 202 3.36 -11.22 17.87
C GLY A 202 4.50 -12.10 17.35
N LEU A 203 4.67 -12.22 16.04
CA LEU A 203 5.80 -12.97 15.47
C LEU A 203 7.13 -12.27 15.78
N SER A 204 8.20 -13.08 15.96
CA SER A 204 9.57 -12.57 16.13
C SER A 204 10.07 -11.86 14.87
N ILE A 205 11.07 -10.98 15.01
CA ILE A 205 11.68 -10.25 13.87
C ILE A 205 12.21 -11.24 12.81
N SER A 206 12.78 -12.36 13.22
CA SER A 206 13.24 -13.41 12.28
C SER A 206 12.08 -13.96 11.46
N ASN A 207 10.96 -14.29 12.12
CA ASN A 207 9.77 -14.81 11.45
C ASN A 207 9.11 -13.74 10.56
N LEU A 208 9.17 -12.44 10.95
CA LEU A 208 8.69 -11.34 10.11
C LEU A 208 9.53 -11.18 8.85
N ASN A 209 10.85 -11.35 8.92
CA ASN A 209 11.73 -11.34 7.73
C ASN A 209 11.41 -12.52 6.80
N ASP A 210 11.24 -13.71 7.36
CA ASP A 210 10.83 -14.89 6.58
C ASP A 210 9.46 -14.65 5.91
N LEU A 211 8.50 -14.08 6.64
CA LEU A 211 7.18 -13.78 6.12
C LEU A 211 7.22 -12.70 5.02
N ALA A 212 8.06 -11.68 5.18
CA ALA A 212 8.30 -10.68 4.14
C ALA A 212 8.86 -11.33 2.86
N LEU A 213 9.90 -12.18 2.99
CA LEU A 213 10.45 -12.92 1.86
C LEU A 213 9.39 -13.79 1.19
N CYS A 214 8.56 -14.45 1.98
CA CYS A 214 7.47 -15.27 1.48
C CYS A 214 6.50 -14.46 0.62
N GLY A 215 6.05 -13.29 1.10
CA GLY A 215 5.16 -12.39 0.36
C GLY A 215 5.81 -11.78 -0.89
N LEU A 216 7.08 -11.38 -0.81
CA LEU A 216 7.81 -10.82 -1.95
C LEU A 216 8.04 -11.82 -3.08
N LEU A 217 8.13 -13.13 -2.77
CA LEU A 217 8.53 -14.18 -3.69
C LEU A 217 7.41 -15.18 -4.03
N HIS A 218 6.21 -15.07 -3.41
CA HIS A 218 5.15 -16.08 -3.57
C HIS A 218 4.81 -16.38 -5.04
N ASP A 219 4.85 -15.36 -5.87
CA ASP A 219 4.44 -15.36 -7.27
C ASP A 219 5.61 -15.51 -8.28
N ILE A 220 6.85 -15.70 -7.83
CA ILE A 220 8.01 -15.73 -8.74
C ILE A 220 7.92 -16.85 -9.79
N GLY A 221 7.19 -17.92 -9.51
CA GLY A 221 6.93 -19.01 -10.44
C GLY A 221 6.04 -18.66 -11.62
N LYS A 222 5.30 -17.51 -11.55
CA LYS A 222 4.55 -16.98 -12.68
C LYS A 222 5.45 -16.63 -13.87
N THR A 223 6.74 -16.40 -13.63
CA THR A 223 7.73 -16.18 -14.69
C THR A 223 7.96 -17.43 -15.56
N ASP A 224 7.55 -18.62 -15.10
CA ASP A 224 7.62 -19.87 -15.86
C ASP A 224 6.26 -20.25 -16.50
N ILE A 225 5.22 -19.47 -16.25
CA ILE A 225 3.92 -19.64 -16.91
C ILE A 225 3.93 -18.89 -18.25
N PRO A 226 3.32 -19.43 -19.30
CA PRO A 226 3.22 -18.74 -20.59
C PRO A 226 2.60 -17.32 -20.45
N ILE A 227 3.23 -16.35 -21.07
CA ILE A 227 2.87 -14.93 -20.95
C ILE A 227 1.42 -14.65 -21.44
N ASP A 228 0.95 -15.41 -22.43
CA ASP A 228 -0.41 -15.29 -22.94
C ASP A 228 -1.48 -15.71 -21.90
N ILE A 229 -1.08 -16.54 -20.92
CA ILE A 229 -1.94 -16.95 -19.81
C ILE A 229 -1.84 -15.91 -18.68
N THR A 230 -0.64 -15.50 -18.29
CA THR A 230 -0.44 -14.55 -17.20
C THR A 230 -1.00 -13.17 -17.50
N ASN A 231 -0.92 -12.72 -18.76
CA ASN A 231 -1.38 -11.41 -19.21
C ASN A 231 -2.72 -11.44 -19.94
N LYS A 232 -3.46 -12.55 -19.88
CA LYS A 232 -4.73 -12.69 -20.60
C LYS A 232 -5.74 -11.63 -20.16
N PRO A 233 -6.29 -10.83 -21.08
CA PRO A 233 -7.33 -9.86 -20.77
C PRO A 233 -8.68 -10.59 -20.63
N GLY A 234 -8.99 -11.09 -19.43
CA GLY A 234 -10.24 -11.79 -19.14
C GLY A 234 -10.05 -13.06 -18.31
N PRO A 235 -11.12 -13.82 -18.10
CA PRO A 235 -11.06 -15.07 -17.33
C PRO A 235 -10.23 -16.14 -18.07
N LEU A 236 -9.50 -16.94 -17.30
CA LEU A 236 -8.80 -18.12 -17.81
C LEU A 236 -9.81 -19.22 -18.14
N THR A 237 -9.56 -20.00 -19.18
CA THR A 237 -10.25 -21.28 -19.40
C THR A 237 -9.87 -22.29 -18.33
N SER A 238 -10.57 -23.41 -18.23
CA SER A 238 -10.24 -24.46 -17.27
C SER A 238 -8.81 -24.98 -17.46
N ASP A 239 -8.39 -25.21 -18.71
CA ASP A 239 -7.04 -25.71 -19.02
C ASP A 239 -5.97 -24.68 -18.69
N GLU A 240 -6.18 -23.38 -19.01
CA GLU A 240 -5.29 -22.30 -18.67
C GLU A 240 -5.19 -22.12 -17.13
N PHE A 241 -6.29 -22.31 -16.42
CA PHE A 241 -6.29 -22.26 -14.96
C PHE A 241 -5.51 -23.42 -14.35
N GLU A 242 -5.59 -24.63 -14.91
CA GLU A 242 -4.73 -25.76 -14.48
C GLU A 242 -3.24 -25.46 -14.68
N ILE A 243 -2.87 -24.76 -15.76
CA ILE A 243 -1.49 -24.31 -15.97
C ILE A 243 -1.13 -23.24 -14.92
N MET A 244 -2.00 -22.26 -14.68
CA MET A 244 -1.78 -21.21 -13.70
C MET A 244 -1.59 -21.77 -12.29
N LYS A 245 -2.34 -22.81 -11.90
CA LYS A 245 -2.20 -23.47 -10.59
C LYS A 245 -0.80 -24.10 -10.33
N GLN A 246 0.03 -24.18 -11.34
CA GLN A 246 1.39 -24.72 -11.17
C GLN A 246 2.37 -23.69 -10.58
N HIS A 247 2.07 -22.37 -10.63
CA HIS A 247 3.04 -21.34 -10.22
C HIS A 247 3.53 -21.48 -8.77
N PRO A 248 2.74 -21.93 -7.75
CA PRO A 248 3.29 -22.09 -6.41
C PRO A 248 4.37 -23.19 -6.35
N SER A 249 4.15 -24.31 -7.03
CA SER A 249 5.11 -25.39 -7.14
C SER A 249 6.34 -25.00 -7.96
N LEU A 250 6.16 -24.19 -9.01
CA LEU A 250 7.25 -23.61 -9.80
C LEU A 250 8.05 -22.61 -8.96
N SER A 251 7.39 -21.77 -8.13
CA SER A 251 8.05 -20.87 -7.18
C SER A 251 8.91 -21.67 -6.19
N TYR A 252 8.34 -22.70 -5.57
CA TYR A 252 9.06 -23.58 -4.64
C TYR A 252 10.33 -24.18 -5.28
N LYS A 253 10.19 -24.75 -6.48
CA LYS A 253 11.31 -25.36 -7.21
C LYS A 253 12.37 -24.32 -7.55
N LYS A 254 11.98 -23.19 -8.13
CA LYS A 254 12.90 -22.12 -8.53
C LYS A 254 13.69 -21.57 -7.35
N LEU A 255 13.06 -21.39 -6.20
CA LEU A 255 13.71 -20.90 -4.99
C LEU A 255 14.57 -21.98 -4.33
N GLY A 256 14.06 -23.22 -4.20
CA GLY A 256 14.75 -24.32 -3.52
C GLY A 256 16.00 -24.81 -4.24
N ASP A 257 16.00 -24.78 -5.57
CA ASP A 257 17.14 -25.27 -6.38
C ASP A 257 18.33 -24.28 -6.36
N HIS A 258 18.09 -23.00 -6.05
CA HIS A 258 19.06 -21.95 -6.35
C HIS A 258 19.37 -20.99 -5.19
N ILE A 259 18.53 -20.92 -4.16
CA ILE A 259 18.63 -19.91 -3.09
C ILE A 259 18.63 -20.57 -1.71
N VAL A 260 19.48 -20.10 -0.81
CA VAL A 260 19.48 -20.53 0.60
C VAL A 260 18.35 -19.81 1.33
N ILE A 261 17.15 -20.37 1.27
CA ILE A 261 15.94 -19.85 1.91
C ILE A 261 15.47 -20.84 2.98
N SER A 262 14.83 -20.34 4.03
CA SER A 262 14.27 -21.19 5.09
C SER A 262 13.18 -22.11 4.54
N GLN A 263 13.08 -23.32 5.09
CA GLN A 263 12.02 -24.27 4.69
C GLN A 263 10.62 -23.70 4.95
N ALA A 264 10.47 -22.85 5.98
CA ALA A 264 9.19 -22.18 6.28
C ALA A 264 8.77 -21.23 5.15
N VAL A 265 9.70 -20.46 4.56
CA VAL A 265 9.43 -19.61 3.41
C VAL A 265 9.05 -20.44 2.19
N LEU A 266 9.83 -21.50 1.89
CA LEU A 266 9.54 -22.38 0.75
C LEU A 266 8.14 -23.01 0.85
N GLN A 267 7.78 -23.52 2.03
CA GLN A 267 6.45 -24.09 2.27
C GLN A 267 5.35 -23.02 2.16
N GLY A 268 5.57 -21.83 2.72
CA GLY A 268 4.62 -20.72 2.62
C GLY A 268 4.36 -20.33 1.16
N VAL A 269 5.41 -20.21 0.36
CA VAL A 269 5.32 -19.91 -1.09
C VAL A 269 4.60 -21.03 -1.84
N GLN A 270 4.87 -22.29 -1.52
CA GLN A 270 4.27 -23.44 -2.22
C GLN A 270 2.77 -23.58 -1.94
N THR A 271 2.31 -23.18 -0.76
CA THR A 271 0.97 -23.49 -0.26
C THR A 271 0.07 -22.27 -0.03
N HIS A 272 0.45 -21.08 -0.54
CA HIS A 272 -0.30 -19.84 -0.32
C HIS A 272 -1.70 -19.82 -0.98
N HIS A 273 -1.99 -20.77 -1.86
CA HIS A 273 -3.31 -21.00 -2.46
C HIS A 273 -4.08 -22.17 -1.85
N GLU A 274 -3.58 -22.75 -0.75
CA GLU A 274 -4.38 -23.67 0.05
C GLU A 274 -5.53 -22.90 0.71
N LYS A 275 -6.67 -23.57 0.87
CA LYS A 275 -7.85 -23.01 1.52
C LYS A 275 -8.11 -23.74 2.81
N PHE A 276 -8.58 -23.02 3.80
CA PHE A 276 -8.77 -23.54 5.16
C PHE A 276 -9.69 -24.77 5.21
N ASP A 277 -10.62 -24.87 4.26
CA ASP A 277 -11.55 -26.03 4.11
C ASP A 277 -10.97 -27.21 3.32
N GLY A 278 -9.73 -27.12 2.81
CA GLY A 278 -9.07 -28.16 2.03
C GLY A 278 -9.42 -28.18 0.54
N THR A 279 -10.15 -27.19 0.03
CA THR A 279 -10.49 -27.09 -1.42
C THR A 279 -9.44 -26.32 -2.22
N GLY A 280 -8.32 -25.98 -1.59
CA GLY A 280 -7.19 -25.25 -2.21
C GLY A 280 -6.26 -26.15 -3.04
N TYR A 281 -5.13 -25.60 -3.42
CA TYR A 281 -4.09 -26.29 -4.17
C TYR A 281 -2.70 -25.81 -3.70
N PRO A 282 -1.61 -26.61 -3.93
CA PRO A 282 -1.51 -27.80 -4.77
C PRO A 282 -1.84 -29.12 -4.07
N PHE A 283 -1.92 -29.18 -2.74
CA PHE A 283 -2.01 -30.43 -1.99
C PHE A 283 -3.39 -30.70 -1.37
N GLY A 284 -4.26 -29.72 -1.29
CA GLY A 284 -5.55 -29.82 -0.60
C GLY A 284 -5.39 -29.92 0.91
N LEU A 285 -4.41 -29.21 1.49
CA LEU A 285 -4.22 -29.12 2.94
C LEU A 285 -5.38 -28.36 3.58
N SER A 286 -5.75 -28.72 4.80
CA SER A 286 -6.87 -28.09 5.51
C SER A 286 -6.49 -27.62 6.91
N GLY A 287 -7.20 -26.61 7.40
CA GLY A 287 -7.05 -26.12 8.76
C GLY A 287 -5.62 -25.70 9.09
N LYS A 288 -5.12 -26.16 10.24
CA LYS A 288 -3.77 -25.85 10.74
C LYS A 288 -2.66 -26.71 10.12
N ASP A 289 -2.99 -27.68 9.26
CA ASP A 289 -2.00 -28.40 8.45
C ASP A 289 -1.39 -27.50 7.36
N ILE A 290 -2.11 -26.42 6.98
CA ILE A 290 -1.56 -25.37 6.12
C ILE A 290 -0.52 -24.57 6.93
N PRO A 291 0.71 -24.40 6.42
CA PRO A 291 1.75 -23.60 7.07
C PRO A 291 1.28 -22.19 7.43
N LEU A 292 1.70 -21.66 8.58
CA LEU A 292 1.25 -20.36 9.08
C LEU A 292 1.47 -19.24 8.07
N TYR A 293 2.62 -19.18 7.41
CA TYR A 293 2.90 -18.14 6.43
C TYR A 293 1.95 -18.21 5.24
N ALA A 294 1.61 -19.40 4.77
CA ALA A 294 0.63 -19.59 3.70
C ALA A 294 -0.76 -19.07 4.09
N ARG A 295 -1.24 -19.37 5.32
CA ARG A 295 -2.53 -18.87 5.82
C ARG A 295 -2.57 -17.34 5.93
N ILE A 296 -1.45 -16.73 6.32
CA ILE A 296 -1.29 -15.26 6.37
C ILE A 296 -1.32 -14.68 4.95
N LEU A 297 -0.53 -15.26 4.04
CA LEU A 297 -0.43 -14.77 2.66
C LEU A 297 -1.73 -14.93 1.89
N ALA A 298 -2.49 -16.00 2.10
CA ALA A 298 -3.78 -16.20 1.46
C ALA A 298 -4.75 -15.03 1.70
N ILE A 299 -4.76 -14.46 2.93
CA ILE A 299 -5.58 -13.29 3.27
C ILE A 299 -5.01 -12.03 2.59
N ALA A 300 -3.69 -11.81 2.71
CA ALA A 300 -3.01 -10.63 2.16
C ALA A 300 -3.12 -10.56 0.64
N ASP A 301 -2.91 -11.69 -0.06
CA ASP A 301 -3.00 -11.81 -1.52
C ASP A 301 -4.41 -11.49 -2.02
N VAL A 302 -5.44 -12.11 -1.44
CA VAL A 302 -6.83 -11.85 -1.85
C VAL A 302 -7.23 -10.42 -1.55
N TYR A 303 -6.87 -9.86 -0.38
CA TYR A 303 -7.15 -8.46 -0.06
C TYR A 303 -6.51 -7.51 -1.08
N ASP A 304 -5.21 -7.68 -1.37
CA ASP A 304 -4.53 -6.87 -2.36
C ASP A 304 -5.14 -7.04 -3.75
N ALA A 305 -5.44 -8.28 -4.13
CA ALA A 305 -6.07 -8.55 -5.41
C ALA A 305 -7.43 -7.86 -5.57
N LEU A 306 -8.27 -7.81 -4.53
CA LEU A 306 -9.60 -7.21 -4.58
C LEU A 306 -9.56 -5.68 -4.54
N SER A 307 -8.65 -5.10 -3.77
CA SER A 307 -8.48 -3.66 -3.59
C SER A 307 -7.73 -2.97 -4.73
N SER A 308 -7.23 -3.74 -5.71
CA SER A 308 -6.48 -3.23 -6.87
C SER A 308 -7.35 -3.19 -8.12
N THR A 309 -7.23 -2.10 -8.90
CA THR A 309 -7.74 -2.07 -10.27
C THR A 309 -6.83 -2.89 -11.16
N ARG A 310 -7.42 -3.78 -11.97
CA ARG A 310 -6.74 -4.60 -12.97
C ARG A 310 -7.23 -4.19 -14.37
N PRO A 311 -6.51 -4.52 -15.46
CA PRO A 311 -6.90 -4.13 -16.82
C PRO A 311 -8.35 -4.49 -17.19
N TYR A 312 -8.89 -5.51 -16.55
CA TYR A 312 -10.21 -6.07 -16.82
C TYR A 312 -11.20 -5.96 -15.65
N ARG A 313 -10.80 -5.33 -14.51
CA ARG A 313 -11.64 -5.20 -13.33
C ARG A 313 -11.27 -3.99 -12.48
N LYS A 314 -12.26 -3.15 -12.16
CA LYS A 314 -12.11 -2.09 -11.15
C LYS A 314 -11.87 -2.69 -9.76
N ALA A 315 -11.18 -1.94 -8.90
CA ALA A 315 -11.12 -2.26 -7.48
C ALA A 315 -12.54 -2.36 -6.89
N TRP A 316 -12.72 -3.27 -5.95
CA TRP A 316 -13.96 -3.33 -5.18
C TRP A 316 -14.00 -2.21 -4.14
N SER A 317 -15.21 -1.80 -3.74
CA SER A 317 -15.37 -0.89 -2.62
C SER A 317 -14.87 -1.53 -1.32
N PRO A 318 -14.38 -0.72 -0.36
CA PRO A 318 -13.84 -1.23 0.90
C PRO A 318 -14.82 -2.15 1.63
N ARG A 319 -16.08 -1.73 1.75
CA ARG A 319 -17.13 -2.51 2.41
C ARG A 319 -17.32 -3.87 1.74
N ARG A 320 -17.41 -3.89 0.41
CA ARG A 320 -17.57 -5.13 -0.35
C ARG A 320 -16.40 -6.10 -0.14
N ILE A 321 -15.16 -5.57 -0.01
CA ILE A 321 -13.99 -6.40 0.30
C ILE A 321 -14.14 -7.03 1.68
N PHE A 322 -14.49 -6.23 2.69
CA PHE A 322 -14.67 -6.72 4.06
C PHE A 322 -15.80 -7.76 4.17
N ASP A 323 -16.92 -7.52 3.52
CA ASP A 323 -18.04 -8.46 3.46
C ASP A 323 -17.62 -9.79 2.81
N TYR A 324 -16.90 -9.73 1.69
CA TYR A 324 -16.37 -10.91 1.02
C TYR A 324 -15.40 -11.70 1.89
N LEU A 325 -14.39 -11.02 2.46
CA LEU A 325 -13.41 -11.68 3.33
C LEU A 325 -14.09 -12.36 4.51
N THR A 326 -15.04 -11.67 5.14
CA THR A 326 -15.80 -12.21 6.29
C THR A 326 -16.63 -13.40 5.86
N SER A 327 -17.27 -13.38 4.69
CA SER A 327 -18.06 -14.51 4.16
C SER A 327 -17.21 -15.75 3.87
N CYS A 328 -15.91 -15.56 3.61
CA CYS A 328 -14.93 -16.62 3.37
C CYS A 328 -14.25 -17.14 4.64
N SER A 329 -14.65 -16.68 5.83
CA SER A 329 -14.12 -17.16 7.11
C SER A 329 -14.39 -18.65 7.29
N ASN A 330 -13.41 -19.39 7.79
CA ASN A 330 -13.47 -20.84 8.01
C ASN A 330 -13.67 -21.70 6.74
N THR A 331 -13.70 -21.10 5.56
CA THR A 331 -13.71 -21.78 4.26
C THR A 331 -12.42 -21.52 3.52
N HIS A 332 -12.22 -20.31 3.06
CA HIS A 332 -10.97 -19.90 2.40
C HIS A 332 -9.90 -19.54 3.43
N PHE A 333 -10.27 -18.80 4.48
CA PHE A 333 -9.33 -18.21 5.43
C PHE A 333 -9.43 -18.81 6.82
N ASP A 334 -8.28 -18.84 7.49
CA ASP A 334 -8.21 -19.10 8.95
C ASP A 334 -8.98 -17.99 9.69
N PRO A 335 -10.02 -18.33 10.47
CA PRO A 335 -10.88 -17.32 11.10
C PRO A 335 -10.16 -16.47 12.15
N GLU A 336 -9.15 -17.03 12.85
CA GLU A 336 -8.37 -16.31 13.86
C GLU A 336 -7.47 -15.27 13.17
N LEU A 337 -6.79 -15.66 12.08
CA LEU A 337 -5.94 -14.77 11.31
C LEU A 337 -6.75 -13.72 10.54
N LEU A 338 -7.91 -14.09 10.01
CA LEU A 338 -8.79 -13.13 9.34
C LEU A 338 -9.28 -12.05 10.31
N THR A 339 -9.72 -12.43 11.50
CA THR A 339 -10.13 -11.47 12.54
C THR A 339 -8.97 -10.51 12.87
N ALA A 340 -7.77 -11.05 13.09
CA ALA A 340 -6.58 -10.24 13.34
C ALA A 340 -6.26 -9.30 12.17
N PHE A 341 -6.37 -9.77 10.91
CA PHE A 341 -6.13 -8.98 9.71
C PHE A 341 -7.09 -7.80 9.59
N LEU A 342 -8.38 -8.02 9.82
CA LEU A 342 -9.40 -6.97 9.77
C LEU A 342 -9.18 -5.88 10.83
N HIS A 343 -8.44 -6.17 11.91
CA HIS A 343 -7.99 -5.15 12.87
C HIS A 343 -6.75 -4.36 12.41
N CYS A 344 -5.97 -4.92 11.47
CA CYS A 344 -4.72 -4.31 11.00
C CYS A 344 -4.88 -3.38 9.80
N VAL A 345 -6.00 -3.47 9.07
CA VAL A 345 -6.20 -2.71 7.83
C VAL A 345 -7.30 -1.67 8.01
N SER A 346 -7.11 -0.51 7.40
CA SER A 346 -8.15 0.52 7.31
C SER A 346 -8.88 0.42 5.98
N ALA A 347 -10.19 0.43 6.03
CA ALA A 347 -11.02 0.42 4.84
C ALA A 347 -10.94 1.76 4.07
N TYR A 348 -10.93 2.87 4.82
CA TYR A 348 -11.01 4.21 4.24
C TYR A 348 -9.73 5.00 4.50
N PRO A 349 -9.03 5.41 3.45
CA PRO A 349 -7.83 6.22 3.58
C PRO A 349 -8.11 7.61 4.18
N ILE A 350 -7.17 8.12 4.99
CA ILE A 350 -7.23 9.49 5.51
C ILE A 350 -7.25 10.48 4.35
N GLY A 351 -8.10 11.52 4.43
CA GLY A 351 -8.28 12.50 3.37
C GLY A 351 -9.29 12.09 2.29
N THR A 352 -9.88 10.88 2.34
CA THR A 352 -10.94 10.47 1.41
C THR A 352 -12.27 11.13 1.76
N ILE A 353 -12.99 11.63 0.74
CA ILE A 353 -14.38 12.08 0.91
C ILE A 353 -15.30 10.87 0.86
N VAL A 354 -16.22 10.82 1.81
CA VAL A 354 -17.23 9.77 1.94
C VAL A 354 -18.63 10.38 2.06
N HIS A 355 -19.63 9.64 1.63
CA HIS A 355 -21.04 9.94 1.81
C HIS A 355 -21.60 9.12 2.96
N LEU A 356 -22.51 9.71 3.75
CA LEU A 356 -23.05 9.08 4.95
C LEU A 356 -24.54 8.78 4.78
N SER A 357 -25.03 7.82 5.56
CA SER A 357 -26.40 7.32 5.49
C SER A 357 -27.48 8.37 5.76
N ASP A 358 -27.12 9.53 6.34
CA ASP A 358 -28.02 10.67 6.55
C ASP A 358 -27.99 11.70 5.39
N GLY A 359 -27.28 11.40 4.29
CA GLY A 359 -27.10 12.26 3.13
C GLY A 359 -26.02 13.35 3.32
N SER A 360 -25.31 13.36 4.45
CA SER A 360 -24.18 14.27 4.66
C SER A 360 -22.92 13.75 3.98
N SER A 361 -21.93 14.65 3.78
CA SER A 361 -20.61 14.28 3.28
C SER A 361 -19.54 14.65 4.31
N ALA A 362 -18.51 13.82 4.39
CA ALA A 362 -17.41 14.00 5.33
C ALA A 362 -16.08 13.62 4.69
N VAL A 363 -14.99 14.05 5.31
CA VAL A 363 -13.62 13.57 4.98
C VAL A 363 -13.14 12.67 6.12
N ILE A 364 -12.46 11.60 5.76
CA ILE A 364 -11.80 10.72 6.73
C ILE A 364 -10.65 11.49 7.38
N LYS A 365 -10.73 11.70 8.68
CA LYS A 365 -9.73 12.41 9.48
C LYS A 365 -8.67 11.49 10.06
N ASP A 366 -9.11 10.37 10.62
CA ASP A 366 -8.23 9.35 11.20
C ASP A 366 -8.96 8.00 11.20
N ASN A 367 -8.22 6.93 11.46
CA ASN A 367 -8.76 5.57 11.53
C ASN A 367 -8.57 5.02 12.95
N THR A 368 -9.59 4.29 13.43
CA THR A 368 -9.61 3.69 14.76
C THR A 368 -9.22 2.20 14.65
N PRO A 369 -8.13 1.74 15.30
CA PRO A 369 -7.75 0.33 15.30
C PRO A 369 -8.90 -0.57 15.77
N GLY A 370 -9.14 -1.66 15.05
CA GLY A 370 -10.25 -2.59 15.35
C GLY A 370 -11.63 -2.18 14.83
N PHE A 371 -11.76 -0.97 14.27
CA PHE A 371 -13.01 -0.44 13.72
C PHE A 371 -12.83 0.02 12.26
N SER A 372 -12.30 -0.85 11.42
CA SER A 372 -11.84 -0.54 10.06
C SER A 372 -12.88 0.13 9.17
N LEU A 373 -14.18 -0.14 9.37
CA LEU A 373 -15.30 0.47 8.65
C LEU A 373 -15.91 1.68 9.38
N ARG A 374 -15.38 2.09 10.55
CA ARG A 374 -15.88 3.16 11.38
C ARG A 374 -14.77 4.15 11.77
N PRO A 375 -14.28 4.94 10.81
CA PRO A 375 -13.21 5.91 11.03
C PRO A 375 -13.68 7.13 11.82
N ILE A 376 -12.75 7.98 12.20
CA ILE A 376 -13.01 9.36 12.62
C ILE A 376 -13.18 10.21 11.37
N ILE A 377 -14.28 10.92 11.29
CA ILE A 377 -14.63 11.76 10.15
C ILE A 377 -14.70 13.23 10.55
N ARG A 378 -14.54 14.12 9.55
CA ARG A 378 -14.88 15.53 9.65
C ARG A 378 -15.95 15.85 8.63
N PHE A 379 -17.09 16.41 9.07
CA PHE A 379 -18.16 16.81 8.18
C PHE A 379 -17.71 17.92 7.22
N ILE A 380 -18.11 17.80 5.95
CA ILE A 380 -17.95 18.81 4.90
C ILE A 380 -19.29 19.46 4.61
N SER A 381 -20.36 18.68 4.57
CA SER A 381 -21.74 19.13 4.33
C SER A 381 -22.72 18.38 5.23
N PRO A 382 -23.88 18.97 5.56
CA PRO A 382 -24.32 20.33 5.23
C PRO A 382 -23.52 21.41 6.02
N PRO A 383 -23.61 22.71 5.65
CA PRO A 383 -22.82 23.77 6.28
C PRO A 383 -22.93 23.86 7.81
N GLN A 384 -24.09 23.48 8.39
CA GLN A 384 -24.32 23.49 9.83
C GLN A 384 -23.48 22.46 10.59
N LYS A 385 -23.03 21.38 9.92
CA LYS A 385 -22.17 20.34 10.49
C LYS A 385 -20.70 20.52 10.07
N ALA A 386 -20.40 21.36 9.07
CA ALA A 386 -19.05 21.49 8.50
C ALA A 386 -18.01 21.81 9.57
N GLY A 387 -16.88 21.09 9.54
CA GLY A 387 -15.77 21.22 10.49
C GLY A 387 -15.95 20.46 11.80
N ILE A 388 -17.10 19.80 12.05
CA ILE A 388 -17.32 18.98 13.24
C ILE A 388 -16.68 17.62 13.02
N ASP A 389 -15.87 17.19 13.99
CA ASP A 389 -15.25 15.87 14.02
C ASP A 389 -16.15 14.88 14.77
N VAL A 390 -16.32 13.68 14.23
CA VAL A 390 -17.10 12.59 14.83
C VAL A 390 -16.34 11.27 14.71
N ASP A 391 -16.23 10.55 15.82
CA ASP A 391 -15.72 9.20 15.85
C ASP A 391 -16.87 8.20 15.63
N LEU A 392 -16.92 7.61 14.45
CA LEU A 392 -17.97 6.64 14.11
C LEU A 392 -17.86 5.35 14.90
N SER A 393 -16.72 5.06 15.56
CA SER A 393 -16.55 3.89 16.40
C SER A 393 -17.21 4.03 17.78
N SER A 394 -17.26 5.26 18.31
CA SER A 394 -17.75 5.56 19.66
C SER A 394 -19.20 6.05 19.70
N GLU A 395 -19.65 6.71 18.63
CA GLU A 395 -20.95 7.38 18.62
C GLU A 395 -21.89 6.86 17.51
N LEU A 396 -23.18 6.85 17.83
CA LEU A 396 -24.31 6.72 16.92
C LEU A 396 -24.21 5.56 15.92
N PHE A 397 -24.58 4.40 16.38
CA PHE A 397 -24.79 3.19 15.57
C PHE A 397 -25.65 3.39 14.30
N ASN A 398 -26.22 4.56 14.10
CA ASN A 398 -27.12 4.90 12.99
C ASN A 398 -26.43 5.64 11.83
N LEU A 399 -25.16 6.05 11.96
CA LEU A 399 -24.45 6.75 10.91
C LEU A 399 -23.41 5.81 10.29
N THR A 400 -23.56 5.53 9.00
CA THR A 400 -22.65 4.64 8.25
C THR A 400 -22.15 5.30 6.98
N ILE A 401 -20.97 4.91 6.52
CA ILE A 401 -20.46 5.31 5.21
C ILE A 401 -21.20 4.49 4.15
N ILE A 402 -21.65 5.17 3.11
CA ILE A 402 -22.26 4.57 1.91
C ILE A 402 -21.17 4.54 0.83
N ASP A 403 -20.86 3.39 0.28
CA ASP A 403 -19.94 3.26 -0.83
C ASP A 403 -20.64 3.67 -2.15
N ASP A 404 -19.87 4.23 -3.11
CA ASP A 404 -20.40 4.70 -4.41
C ASP A 404 -21.05 3.56 -5.24
N ASP A 405 -20.84 2.30 -4.90
CA ASP A 405 -21.46 1.13 -5.55
C ASP A 405 -22.89 0.86 -5.06
N GLU A 406 -23.37 1.58 -4.04
CA GLU A 406 -24.72 1.43 -3.44
C GLU A 406 -25.69 2.57 -3.84
N CYS A 407 -25.25 3.52 -4.71
CA CYS A 407 -26.03 4.65 -5.19
C CYS A 407 -26.60 4.45 -6.59
#